data_680682808f22ae66f312c497403809c5
#
_entry.id   680682808f22ae66f312c497403809c5
#
_cell.length_a   1.000
_cell.length_b   1.000
_cell.length_c   1.000
_cell.angle_alpha   90.00
_cell.angle_beta   90.00
_cell.angle_gamma   90.00
#
_symmetry.space_group_name_H-M   'P 1'
#
loop_
_entity.id
_entity.type
_entity.pdbx_description
1 polymer ?
#
loop_
_entity_poly.entity_id
_entity_poly.type
_entity_poly.pdbx_seq_one_letter_code
_entity_poly.pdbx_strand_id
1 'polypeptide(L)'
;ILTAAVLKKIVEKKTSWTGDGTQLIRNGGDFATEDKAVKVSMKDLGGAFFLAIGFYALGRLFAKTILPTIFGTAIHQFAYMIIFVAAVAAAGIVPDNVRAAAKKLQSFFTANLILIIMVGVGVDTNIIELAKAITLGNVVIALVIVIGAIIGSALVGYLVGFFPIDSAITAGLCM
;
A
#
# COMPACT_ATOMS: atom_id res chain seq x y z
N ILE A 1 -6.53 12.55 2.85
CA ILE A 1 -6.22 13.98 3.11
C ILE A 1 -6.93 14.46 4.38
N LEU A 2 -8.24 14.22 4.55
CA LEU A 2 -9.02 14.66 5.72
C LEU A 2 -8.52 13.97 7.01
N THR A 3 -8.27 12.68 6.97
CA THR A 3 -7.71 11.89 8.07
C THR A 3 -6.32 12.38 8.50
N ALA A 4 -5.45 12.69 7.54
CA ALA A 4 -4.13 13.24 7.83
C ALA A 4 -4.22 14.63 8.50
N ALA A 5 -5.17 15.47 8.08
CA ALA A 5 -5.37 16.79 8.69
C ALA A 5 -5.91 16.72 10.13
N VAL A 6 -6.81 15.78 10.42
CA VAL A 6 -7.35 15.55 11.78
C VAL A 6 -6.28 14.93 12.68
N LEU A 7 -5.57 13.91 12.18
CA LEU A 7 -4.49 13.25 12.92
C LEU A 7 -3.33 14.19 13.21
N LYS A 8 -3.01 15.11 12.29
CA LYS A 8 -1.97 16.13 12.52
C LYS A 8 -2.26 16.98 13.75
N LYS A 9 -3.50 17.41 13.96
CA LYS A 9 -3.91 18.15 15.17
C LYS A 9 -3.75 17.33 16.47
N ILE A 10 -3.91 16.00 16.39
CA ILE A 10 -3.73 15.11 17.54
C ILE A 10 -2.23 14.90 17.79
N VAL A 11 -1.42 14.79 16.74
CA VAL A 11 0.04 14.67 16.79
C VAL A 11 0.66 15.87 17.47
N GLU A 12 0.26 17.08 17.11
CA GLU A 12 0.75 18.33 17.70
C GLU A 12 0.50 18.40 19.23
N LYS A 13 -0.51 17.67 19.72
CA LYS A 13 -0.86 17.60 21.15
C LYS A 13 -0.20 16.46 21.93
N LYS A 14 0.23 15.38 21.27
CA LYS A 14 0.79 14.17 21.91
C LYS A 14 1.95 13.60 21.10
N THR A 15 3.12 14.13 21.27
CA THR A 15 4.38 13.70 20.61
C THR A 15 4.78 12.26 20.94
N SER A 16 4.28 11.67 22.04
CA SER A 16 4.57 10.28 22.39
C SER A 16 3.90 9.21 21.51
N TRP A 17 2.93 9.61 20.67
CA TRP A 17 2.18 8.72 19.78
C TRP A 17 2.68 8.74 18.34
N THR A 18 3.59 9.65 18.05
CA THR A 18 4.27 9.76 16.77
C THR A 18 5.77 9.88 17.01
N GLY A 19 6.58 9.30 16.14
CA GLY A 19 8.03 9.50 16.18
C GLY A 19 8.42 10.92 15.80
N ASP A 20 9.68 11.24 16.00
CA ASP A 20 10.29 12.51 15.57
C ASP A 20 10.46 12.63 14.05
N GLY A 21 9.95 11.69 13.28
CA GLY A 21 10.09 11.58 11.83
C GLY A 21 11.37 10.90 11.37
N THR A 22 12.27 10.55 12.29
CA THR A 22 13.52 9.84 11.99
C THR A 22 13.44 8.35 12.31
N GLN A 23 12.56 7.96 13.23
CA GLN A 23 12.38 6.59 13.69
C GLN A 23 10.98 6.08 13.36
N LEU A 24 10.88 4.95 12.68
CA LEU A 24 9.63 4.26 12.36
C LEU A 24 9.15 3.36 13.50
N ILE A 25 10.07 2.92 14.37
CA ILE A 25 9.80 1.96 15.43
C ILE A 25 10.08 2.59 16.78
N ARG A 26 9.16 2.39 17.72
CA ARG A 26 9.16 2.96 19.06
C ARG A 26 10.33 2.50 19.95
N ASN A 27 10.92 1.34 19.69
CA ASN A 27 12.01 0.74 20.49
C ASN A 27 13.38 0.73 19.79
N GLY A 28 13.65 1.69 18.91
CA GLY A 28 15.01 1.95 18.44
C GLY A 28 15.61 0.91 17.50
N GLY A 29 14.84 0.39 16.58
CA GLY A 29 15.40 -0.25 15.39
C GLY A 29 15.56 0.80 14.30
N ASP A 30 16.78 1.24 14.02
CA ASP A 30 17.10 2.04 12.85
C ASP A 30 16.82 1.20 11.60
N PHE A 31 15.56 1.20 11.13
CA PHE A 31 15.19 0.76 9.78
C PHE A 31 15.29 1.92 8.78
N ALA A 32 16.06 2.95 9.10
CA ALA A 32 16.64 3.78 8.09
C ALA A 32 17.58 2.86 7.28
N THR A 33 16.98 2.11 6.36
CA THR A 33 17.74 1.61 5.23
C THR A 33 18.26 2.90 4.59
N GLU A 34 19.50 3.29 4.92
CA GLU A 34 20.22 4.25 4.11
C GLU A 34 19.97 3.81 2.69
N ASP A 35 19.26 4.64 1.92
CA ASP A 35 19.20 4.48 0.48
C ASP A 35 20.65 4.65 -0.02
N LYS A 36 21.46 3.59 0.17
CA LYS A 36 22.76 3.51 -0.50
C LYS A 36 22.42 3.78 -1.94
N ALA A 37 23.02 4.82 -2.50
CA ALA A 37 22.81 5.22 -3.88
C ALA A 37 23.28 4.09 -4.80
N VAL A 38 22.45 3.05 -4.92
CA VAL A 38 22.72 1.89 -5.76
C VAL A 38 22.57 2.35 -7.19
N LYS A 39 23.62 2.23 -7.96
CA LYS A 39 23.59 2.52 -9.41
C LYS A 39 22.66 1.51 -10.07
N VAL A 40 21.48 1.98 -10.44
CA VAL A 40 20.48 1.18 -11.14
C VAL A 40 20.81 1.17 -12.63
N SER A 41 21.05 -0.02 -13.20
CA SER A 41 21.24 -0.22 -14.61
C SER A 41 19.93 -0.46 -15.35
N MET A 42 19.93 -0.36 -16.69
CA MET A 42 18.76 -0.71 -17.52
C MET A 42 18.36 -2.18 -17.36
N LYS A 43 19.31 -3.07 -17.09
CA LYS A 43 19.03 -4.50 -16.79
C LYS A 43 18.25 -4.66 -15.50
N ASP A 44 18.58 -3.88 -14.47
CA ASP A 44 17.89 -3.92 -13.18
C ASP A 44 16.46 -3.40 -13.31
N LEU A 45 16.23 -2.34 -14.12
CA LEU A 45 14.90 -1.82 -14.43
C LEU A 45 14.06 -2.87 -15.19
N GLY A 46 14.64 -3.52 -16.18
CA GLY A 46 14.00 -4.63 -16.91
C GLY A 46 13.67 -5.80 -15.99
N GLY A 47 14.60 -6.17 -15.10
CA GLY A 47 14.38 -7.21 -14.09
C GLY A 47 13.25 -6.87 -13.12
N ALA A 48 13.22 -5.64 -12.61
CA ALA A 48 12.15 -5.16 -11.73
C ALA A 48 10.77 -5.16 -12.43
N PHE A 49 10.72 -4.74 -13.69
CA PHE A 49 9.50 -4.74 -14.49
C PHE A 49 9.01 -6.18 -14.77
N PHE A 50 9.93 -7.07 -15.12
CA PHE A 50 9.62 -8.49 -15.33
C PHE A 50 9.09 -9.16 -14.06
N LEU A 51 9.69 -8.88 -12.90
CA LEU A 51 9.21 -9.35 -11.60
C LEU A 51 7.80 -8.84 -11.30
N ALA A 52 7.52 -7.56 -11.56
CA ALA A 52 6.19 -6.99 -11.34
C ALA A 52 5.12 -7.70 -12.19
N ILE A 53 5.40 -7.94 -13.47
CA ILE A 53 4.52 -8.70 -14.37
C ILE A 53 4.37 -10.15 -13.88
N GLY A 54 5.47 -10.78 -13.46
CA GLY A 54 5.47 -12.15 -12.93
C GLY A 54 4.58 -12.29 -11.70
N PHE A 55 4.70 -11.39 -10.73
CA PHE A 55 3.84 -11.39 -9.55
C PHE A 55 2.38 -11.10 -9.88
N TYR A 56 2.12 -10.22 -10.84
CA TYR A 56 0.76 -9.99 -11.32
C TYR A 56 0.16 -11.24 -11.96
N ALA A 57 0.91 -11.91 -12.84
CA ALA A 57 0.50 -13.14 -13.50
C ALA A 57 0.24 -14.27 -12.48
N LEU A 58 1.12 -14.43 -11.49
CA LEU A 58 0.94 -15.37 -10.38
C LEU A 58 -0.30 -15.05 -9.56
N GLY A 59 -0.50 -13.80 -9.18
CA GLY A 59 -1.69 -13.38 -8.44
C GLY A 59 -2.98 -13.67 -9.20
N ARG A 60 -2.97 -13.42 -10.51
CA ARG A 60 -4.10 -13.72 -11.39
C ARG A 60 -4.35 -15.22 -11.53
N LEU A 61 -3.29 -16.02 -11.66
CA LEU A 61 -3.39 -17.47 -11.74
C LEU A 61 -4.02 -18.04 -10.45
N PHE A 62 -3.55 -17.59 -9.30
CA PHE A 62 -4.10 -18.03 -8.01
C PHE A 62 -5.57 -17.61 -7.86
N ALA A 63 -5.90 -16.36 -8.15
CA ALA A 63 -7.27 -15.86 -8.01
C ALA A 63 -8.28 -16.52 -8.96
N LYS A 64 -7.85 -16.99 -10.14
CA LYS A 64 -8.78 -17.56 -11.13
C LYS A 64 -8.79 -19.08 -11.16
N THR A 65 -7.67 -19.74 -10.82
CA THR A 65 -7.51 -21.16 -11.13
C THR A 65 -7.26 -22.00 -9.87
N ILE A 66 -6.37 -21.52 -8.96
CA ILE A 66 -5.90 -22.34 -7.85
C ILE A 66 -6.78 -22.17 -6.62
N LEU A 67 -7.05 -20.93 -6.24
CA LEU A 67 -7.82 -20.58 -5.04
C LEU A 67 -8.78 -19.42 -5.34
N PRO A 68 -9.80 -19.62 -6.18
CA PRO A 68 -10.70 -18.55 -6.59
C PRO A 68 -11.55 -18.02 -5.43
N THR A 69 -11.81 -18.87 -4.42
CA THR A 69 -12.57 -18.48 -3.22
C THR A 69 -11.91 -19.05 -1.97
N ILE A 70 -11.82 -18.21 -0.92
CA ILE A 70 -11.42 -18.63 0.42
C ILE A 70 -12.58 -18.33 1.36
N PHE A 71 -13.03 -19.35 2.12
CA PHE A 71 -14.21 -19.25 2.99
C PHE A 71 -15.48 -18.73 2.29
N GLY A 72 -15.68 -19.10 1.02
CA GLY A 72 -16.84 -18.65 0.23
C GLY A 72 -16.77 -17.23 -0.33
N THR A 73 -15.65 -16.51 -0.10
CA THR A 73 -15.45 -15.16 -0.61
C THR A 73 -14.40 -15.16 -1.73
N ALA A 74 -14.73 -14.54 -2.86
CA ALA A 74 -13.78 -14.36 -3.96
C ALA A 74 -12.68 -13.35 -3.55
N ILE A 75 -11.44 -13.78 -3.62
CA ILE A 75 -10.29 -12.92 -3.28
C ILE A 75 -9.75 -12.29 -4.56
N HIS A 76 -9.55 -10.98 -4.51
CA HIS A 76 -9.03 -10.24 -5.64
C HIS A 76 -7.56 -10.60 -5.93
N GLN A 77 -7.20 -10.67 -7.20
CA GLN A 77 -5.86 -11.04 -7.67
C GLN A 77 -4.72 -10.22 -7.04
N PHE A 78 -4.96 -8.95 -6.70
CA PHE A 78 -3.96 -8.10 -6.06
C PHE A 78 -3.64 -8.53 -4.62
N ALA A 79 -4.57 -9.14 -3.90
CA ALA A 79 -4.29 -9.67 -2.56
C ALA A 79 -3.25 -10.80 -2.62
N TYR A 80 -3.41 -11.74 -3.57
CA TYR A 80 -2.41 -12.78 -3.80
C TYR A 80 -1.07 -12.21 -4.24
N MET A 81 -1.08 -11.22 -5.14
CA MET A 81 0.15 -10.55 -5.57
C MET A 81 0.90 -9.94 -4.39
N ILE A 82 0.21 -9.26 -3.47
CA ILE A 82 0.81 -8.65 -2.28
C ILE A 82 1.42 -9.73 -1.37
N ILE A 83 0.72 -10.85 -1.16
CA ILE A 83 1.21 -11.97 -0.35
C ILE A 83 2.51 -12.53 -0.95
N PHE A 84 2.56 -12.76 -2.26
CA PHE A 84 3.77 -13.27 -2.92
C PHE A 84 4.93 -12.28 -2.85
N VAL A 85 4.67 -10.99 -3.11
CA VAL A 85 5.69 -9.95 -2.99
C VAL A 85 6.22 -9.87 -1.56
N ALA A 86 5.33 -9.91 -0.56
CA ALA A 86 5.73 -9.89 0.86
C ALA A 86 6.56 -11.12 1.23
N ALA A 87 6.15 -12.32 0.80
CA ALA A 87 6.88 -13.56 1.06
C ALA A 87 8.28 -13.54 0.44
N VAL A 88 8.41 -13.13 -0.81
CA VAL A 88 9.70 -13.03 -1.51
C VAL A 88 10.59 -11.93 -0.93
N ALA A 89 9.97 -10.81 -0.50
CA ALA A 89 10.71 -9.74 0.18
C ALA A 89 11.21 -10.18 1.55
N ALA A 90 10.40 -10.91 2.33
CA ALA A 90 10.80 -11.47 3.63
C ALA A 90 11.89 -12.54 3.49
N ALA A 91 11.85 -13.34 2.41
CA ALA A 91 12.89 -14.33 2.10
C ALA A 91 14.22 -13.70 1.66
N GLY A 92 14.28 -12.40 1.39
CA GLY A 92 15.51 -11.71 0.99
C GLY A 92 16.08 -12.14 -0.38
N ILE A 93 15.25 -12.76 -1.22
CA ILE A 93 15.69 -13.32 -2.52
C ILE A 93 15.96 -12.22 -3.55
N VAL A 94 15.30 -11.06 -3.41
CA VAL A 94 15.44 -9.97 -4.39
C VAL A 94 16.72 -9.18 -4.12
N PRO A 95 17.63 -9.09 -5.11
CA PRO A 95 18.85 -8.29 -4.98
C PRO A 95 18.55 -6.80 -4.75
N ASP A 96 19.41 -6.11 -4.01
CA ASP A 96 19.21 -4.71 -3.63
C ASP A 96 19.16 -3.76 -4.84
N ASN A 97 19.91 -4.05 -5.90
CA ASN A 97 19.85 -3.29 -7.15
C ASN A 97 18.48 -3.40 -7.85
N VAL A 98 17.86 -4.59 -7.82
CA VAL A 98 16.51 -4.81 -8.38
C VAL A 98 15.44 -4.13 -7.50
N ARG A 99 15.62 -4.14 -6.18
CA ARG A 99 14.74 -3.42 -5.25
C ARG A 99 14.82 -1.92 -5.46
N ALA A 100 16.03 -1.36 -5.61
CA ALA A 100 16.24 0.04 -5.93
C ALA A 100 15.65 0.41 -7.30
N ALA A 101 15.78 -0.50 -8.29
CA ALA A 101 15.16 -0.34 -9.60
C ALA A 101 13.64 -0.33 -9.54
N ALA A 102 13.02 -1.20 -8.74
CA ALA A 102 11.57 -1.23 -8.53
C ALA A 102 11.05 0.09 -7.92
N LYS A 103 11.79 0.65 -6.95
CA LYS A 103 11.47 1.96 -6.35
C LYS A 103 11.54 3.10 -7.37
N LYS A 104 12.57 3.11 -8.23
CA LYS A 104 12.68 4.07 -9.34
C LYS A 104 11.53 3.93 -10.34
N LEU A 105 11.20 2.68 -10.70
CA LEU A 105 10.10 2.37 -11.61
C LEU A 105 8.77 2.87 -11.04
N GLN A 106 8.50 2.58 -9.77
CA GLN A 106 7.32 3.10 -9.06
C GLN A 106 7.24 4.61 -9.11
N SER A 107 8.33 5.32 -8.78
CA SER A 107 8.38 6.78 -8.82
C SER A 107 8.10 7.32 -10.21
N PHE A 108 8.65 6.69 -11.25
CA PHE A 108 8.39 7.06 -12.64
C PHE A 108 6.91 6.89 -13.01
N PHE A 109 6.31 5.75 -12.68
CA PHE A 109 4.89 5.50 -12.94
C PHE A 109 4.00 6.49 -12.19
N THR A 110 4.29 6.74 -10.93
CA THR A 110 3.52 7.68 -10.11
C THR A 110 3.65 9.11 -10.62
N ALA A 111 4.83 9.55 -11.03
CA ALA A 111 5.03 10.92 -11.46
C ALA A 111 4.49 11.20 -12.88
N ASN A 112 4.58 10.22 -13.80
CA ASN A 112 4.35 10.45 -15.20
C ASN A 112 3.09 9.78 -15.77
N LEU A 113 2.72 8.60 -15.23
CA LEU A 113 1.65 7.77 -15.80
C LEU A 113 0.37 7.78 -14.98
N ILE A 114 0.40 8.31 -13.74
CA ILE A 114 -0.79 8.33 -12.86
C ILE A 114 -1.96 9.09 -13.51
N LEU A 115 -1.68 10.18 -14.22
CA LEU A 115 -2.71 10.96 -14.90
C LEU A 115 -3.38 10.16 -16.02
N ILE A 116 -2.61 9.41 -16.80
CA ILE A 116 -3.14 8.56 -17.88
C ILE A 116 -4.02 7.45 -17.30
N ILE A 117 -3.57 6.83 -16.19
CA ILE A 117 -4.34 5.80 -15.50
C ILE A 117 -5.64 6.41 -14.94
N MET A 118 -5.58 7.60 -14.33
CA MET A 118 -6.76 8.29 -13.80
C MET A 118 -7.76 8.66 -14.90
N VAL A 119 -7.30 9.09 -16.07
CA VAL A 119 -8.18 9.34 -17.22
C VAL A 119 -8.84 8.03 -17.67
N GLY A 120 -8.08 6.92 -17.76
CA GLY A 120 -8.65 5.61 -18.11
C GLY A 120 -9.74 5.16 -17.13
N VAL A 121 -9.46 5.24 -15.84
CA VAL A 121 -10.45 4.93 -14.79
C VAL A 121 -11.67 5.86 -14.88
N GLY A 122 -11.45 7.16 -15.16
CA GLY A 122 -12.54 8.13 -15.30
C GLY A 122 -13.45 7.84 -16.50
N VAL A 123 -12.89 7.41 -17.62
CA VAL A 123 -13.66 7.01 -18.82
C VAL A 123 -14.50 5.76 -18.56
N ASP A 124 -13.95 4.79 -17.85
CA ASP A 124 -14.66 3.55 -17.53
C ASP A 124 -15.67 3.72 -16.38
N THR A 125 -15.64 4.85 -15.66
CA THR A 125 -16.56 5.10 -14.57
C THR A 125 -17.86 5.69 -15.05
N ASN A 126 -18.96 4.94 -14.89
CA ASN A 126 -20.30 5.44 -15.17
C ASN A 126 -20.77 6.36 -14.04
N ILE A 127 -20.78 7.67 -14.30
CA ILE A 127 -21.16 8.70 -13.30
C ILE A 127 -22.59 8.49 -12.78
N ILE A 128 -23.50 7.99 -13.63
CA ILE A 128 -24.89 7.73 -13.23
C ILE A 128 -24.97 6.56 -12.24
N GLU A 129 -24.21 5.50 -12.50
CA GLU A 129 -24.12 4.35 -11.59
C GLU A 129 -23.44 4.74 -10.28
N LEU A 130 -22.39 5.57 -10.35
CA LEU A 130 -21.72 6.10 -9.17
C LEU A 130 -22.70 6.94 -8.33
N ALA A 131 -23.48 7.82 -8.96
CA ALA A 131 -24.48 8.62 -8.25
C ALA A 131 -25.57 7.74 -7.60
N LYS A 132 -26.01 6.67 -8.25
CA LYS A 132 -26.93 5.69 -7.67
C LYS A 132 -26.32 4.88 -6.52
N ALA A 133 -25.01 4.66 -6.56
CA ALA A 133 -24.28 3.96 -5.48
C ALA A 133 -24.12 4.82 -4.22
N ILE A 134 -24.26 6.15 -4.31
CA ILE A 134 -24.22 7.06 -3.15
C ILE A 134 -25.56 6.99 -2.40
N THR A 135 -25.78 5.89 -1.71
CA THR A 135 -26.90 5.71 -0.78
C THR A 135 -26.40 5.91 0.65
N LEU A 136 -27.31 6.30 1.55
CA LEU A 136 -26.97 6.47 2.96
C LEU A 136 -26.30 5.19 3.54
N GLY A 137 -26.81 4.02 3.16
CA GLY A 137 -26.25 2.74 3.59
C GLY A 137 -24.80 2.54 3.12
N ASN A 138 -24.52 2.81 1.86
CA ASN A 138 -23.17 2.67 1.31
C ASN A 138 -22.20 3.68 1.92
N VAL A 139 -22.65 4.90 2.19
CA VAL A 139 -21.82 5.92 2.86
C VAL A 139 -21.49 5.48 4.29
N VAL A 140 -22.46 4.95 5.04
CA VAL A 140 -22.22 4.44 6.41
C VAL A 140 -21.25 3.25 6.37
N ILE A 141 -21.43 2.29 5.47
CA ILE A 141 -20.53 1.16 5.31
C ILE A 141 -19.11 1.63 4.98
N ALA A 142 -18.96 2.55 4.04
CA ALA A 142 -17.67 3.11 3.68
C ALA A 142 -16.98 3.81 4.87
N LEU A 143 -17.73 4.58 5.65
CA LEU A 143 -17.20 5.21 6.86
C LEU A 143 -16.77 4.19 7.91
N VAL A 144 -17.56 3.14 8.14
CA VAL A 144 -17.20 2.06 9.09
C VAL A 144 -15.92 1.34 8.64
N ILE A 145 -15.79 1.05 7.34
CA ILE A 145 -14.58 0.40 6.80
C ILE A 145 -13.35 1.31 6.99
N VAL A 146 -13.45 2.59 6.65
CA VAL A 146 -12.33 3.53 6.79
C VAL A 146 -11.93 3.70 8.25
N ILE A 147 -12.89 3.91 9.15
CA ILE A 147 -12.61 4.05 10.59
C ILE A 147 -12.03 2.75 11.14
N GLY A 148 -12.60 1.60 10.78
CA GLY A 148 -12.13 0.28 11.19
C GLY A 148 -10.70 0.01 10.74
N ALA A 149 -10.34 0.38 9.53
CA ALA A 149 -8.99 0.22 9.01
C ALA A 149 -7.98 1.15 9.71
N ILE A 150 -8.34 2.40 9.99
CA ILE A 150 -7.49 3.34 10.73
C ILE A 150 -7.24 2.82 12.15
N ILE A 151 -8.29 2.41 12.86
CA ILE A 151 -8.17 1.89 14.23
C ILE A 151 -7.41 0.55 14.22
N GLY A 152 -7.75 -0.36 13.30
CA GLY A 152 -7.07 -1.64 13.16
C GLY A 152 -5.59 -1.50 12.85
N SER A 153 -5.24 -0.60 11.94
CA SER A 153 -3.85 -0.31 11.61
C SER A 153 -3.08 0.32 12.78
N ALA A 154 -3.70 1.24 13.53
CA ALA A 154 -3.11 1.83 14.72
C ALA A 154 -2.85 0.78 15.80
N LEU A 155 -3.82 -0.12 16.06
CA LEU A 155 -3.71 -1.21 17.04
C LEU A 155 -2.62 -2.21 16.66
N VAL A 156 -2.68 -2.73 15.44
CA VAL A 156 -1.69 -3.71 14.95
C VAL A 156 -0.31 -3.07 14.89
N GLY A 157 -0.19 -1.85 14.40
CA GLY A 157 1.06 -1.11 14.38
C GLY A 157 1.64 -0.95 15.79
N TYR A 158 0.80 -0.60 16.76
CA TYR A 158 1.22 -0.50 18.16
C TYR A 158 1.74 -1.83 18.73
N LEU A 159 1.06 -2.94 18.44
CA LEU A 159 1.47 -4.29 18.88
C LEU A 159 2.79 -4.74 18.26
N VAL A 160 3.04 -4.36 17.01
CA VAL A 160 4.28 -4.68 16.29
C VAL A 160 5.43 -3.73 16.66
N GLY A 161 5.16 -2.64 17.42
CA GLY A 161 6.16 -1.70 17.89
C GLY A 161 6.31 -0.44 17.04
N PHE A 162 5.43 -0.23 16.05
CA PHE A 162 5.36 1.03 15.29
C PHE A 162 4.66 2.13 16.09
N PHE A 163 4.85 3.37 15.70
CA PHE A 163 4.05 4.47 16.23
C PHE A 163 2.60 4.36 15.71
N PRO A 164 1.59 4.40 16.58
CA PRO A 164 0.20 4.13 16.19
C PRO A 164 -0.36 5.15 15.21
N ILE A 165 0.07 6.41 15.29
CA ILE A 165 -0.39 7.47 14.39
C ILE A 165 0.22 7.29 13.00
N ASP A 166 1.49 6.95 12.91
CA ASP A 166 2.16 6.72 11.62
C ASP A 166 1.56 5.52 10.89
N SER A 167 1.24 4.45 11.62
CA SER A 167 0.51 3.30 11.09
C SER A 167 -0.90 3.67 10.61
N ALA A 168 -1.62 4.50 11.37
CA ALA A 168 -2.96 4.96 11.02
C ALA A 168 -2.95 5.86 9.78
N ILE A 169 -1.98 6.78 9.67
CA ILE A 169 -1.80 7.64 8.50
C ILE A 169 -1.49 6.81 7.26
N THR A 170 -0.58 5.83 7.38
CA THR A 170 -0.22 4.94 6.28
C THR A 170 -1.44 4.18 5.76
N ALA A 171 -2.27 3.63 6.65
CA ALA A 171 -3.52 2.97 6.25
C ALA A 171 -4.51 3.93 5.59
N GLY A 172 -4.64 5.16 6.10
CA GLY A 172 -5.52 6.17 5.53
C GLY A 172 -5.05 6.74 4.19
N LEU A 173 -3.76 6.62 3.87
CA LEU A 173 -3.21 7.00 2.56
C LEU A 173 -3.34 5.90 1.50
N CYS A 174 -3.46 4.64 1.94
CA CYS A 174 -3.62 3.47 1.06
C CYS A 174 -5.09 3.21 0.67
N MET A 175 -6.03 3.96 1.21
CA MET A 175 -7.45 3.96 0.89
C MET A 175 -7.81 5.15 0.01
#